data_84d166b138d3fd5ed3676876940db022
#
_entry.id   84d166b138d3fd5ed3676876940db022
#
_cell.length_a   1.000
_cell.length_b   1.000
_cell.length_c   1.000
_cell.angle_alpha   90.00
_cell.angle_beta   90.00
_cell.angle_gamma   90.00
#
_symmetry.space_group_name_H-M   'P 1'
#
loop_
_entity.id
_entity.type
_entity.pdbx_description
1 polymer ?
#
loop_
_entity_poly.entity_id
_entity_poly.type
_entity_poly.pdbx_seq_one_letter_code
_entity_poly.pdbx_strand_id
1 'polypeptide(L)'
;MDPRTAPRRLRSLPTWLLAQSAAQGHRIVGERLSSADIAHRYHFSLLAALDESGPTSQADLGRRIGLDRSDVTAAITDLERGGYIERAPDPRDRRRNLVHLTDSGRRHLDTLDTLIRTAQAELLTPLTGEEQRHLIRLLRAIVDHHA
;
A
#
# COMPACT_ATOMS: atom_id res chain seq x y z
N MET A 1 21.39 -11.91 -0.21
CA MET A 1 21.96 -12.47 -1.47
C MET A 1 22.03 -11.36 -2.48
N ASP A 2 23.18 -11.13 -3.10
CA ASP A 2 23.30 -10.15 -4.20
C ASP A 2 22.59 -10.72 -5.45
N PRO A 3 21.57 -10.05 -5.98
CA PRO A 3 20.86 -10.52 -7.17
C PRO A 3 21.76 -10.72 -8.40
N ARG A 4 22.87 -10.00 -8.47
CA ARG A 4 23.82 -10.10 -9.58
C ARG A 4 24.62 -11.42 -9.58
N THR A 5 24.74 -12.05 -8.43
CA THR A 5 25.47 -13.33 -8.25
C THR A 5 24.55 -14.56 -8.32
N ALA A 6 23.22 -14.33 -8.43
CA ALA A 6 22.26 -15.43 -8.52
C ALA A 6 22.48 -16.28 -9.80
N PRO A 7 22.18 -17.59 -9.75
CA PRO A 7 22.32 -18.49 -10.89
C PRO A 7 21.60 -17.98 -12.14
N ARG A 8 22.19 -18.15 -13.33
CA ARG A 8 21.64 -17.68 -14.61
C ARG A 8 20.19 -18.14 -14.84
N ARG A 9 19.88 -19.39 -14.46
CA ARG A 9 18.53 -19.94 -14.61
C ARG A 9 17.47 -19.20 -13.79
N LEU A 10 17.84 -18.67 -12.62
CA LEU A 10 16.93 -17.85 -11.80
C LEU A 10 16.75 -16.45 -12.40
N ARG A 11 17.86 -15.80 -12.79
CA ARG A 11 17.86 -14.44 -13.31
C ARG A 11 17.04 -14.23 -14.60
N SER A 12 16.68 -15.31 -15.29
CA SER A 12 15.83 -15.27 -16.49
C SER A 12 14.34 -15.56 -16.19
N LEU A 13 13.97 -15.90 -14.95
CA LEU A 13 12.59 -16.20 -14.59
C LEU A 13 11.81 -14.92 -14.24
N PRO A 14 10.68 -14.65 -14.92
CA PRO A 14 9.83 -13.51 -14.58
C PRO A 14 9.42 -13.48 -13.10
N THR A 15 9.03 -14.63 -12.53
CA THR A 15 8.63 -14.72 -11.11
C THR A 15 9.75 -14.32 -10.16
N TRP A 16 10.99 -14.72 -10.46
CA TRP A 16 12.14 -14.33 -9.65
C TRP A 16 12.45 -12.84 -9.77
N LEU A 17 12.40 -12.29 -10.99
CA LEU A 17 12.62 -10.87 -11.24
C LEU A 17 11.55 -10.00 -10.57
N LEU A 18 10.29 -10.41 -10.65
CA LEU A 18 9.19 -9.73 -9.96
C LEU A 18 9.37 -9.74 -8.45
N ALA A 19 9.75 -10.90 -7.87
CA ALA A 19 9.99 -11.01 -6.44
C ALA A 19 11.17 -10.13 -5.97
N GLN A 20 12.27 -10.11 -6.72
CA GLN A 20 13.42 -9.25 -6.40
C GLN A 20 13.08 -7.76 -6.53
N SER A 21 12.34 -7.40 -7.57
CA SER A 21 11.91 -6.00 -7.77
C SER A 21 10.96 -5.55 -6.66
N ALA A 22 10.00 -6.40 -6.27
CA ALA A 22 9.09 -6.12 -5.16
C ALA A 22 9.84 -5.97 -3.83
N ALA A 23 10.83 -6.83 -3.56
CA ALA A 23 11.65 -6.72 -2.34
C ALA A 23 12.41 -5.39 -2.28
N GLN A 24 13.00 -4.94 -3.39
CA GLN A 24 13.66 -3.63 -3.46
C GLN A 24 12.66 -2.49 -3.27
N GLY A 25 11.50 -2.57 -3.90
CA GLY A 25 10.42 -1.58 -3.73
C GLY A 25 9.97 -1.46 -2.27
N HIS A 26 9.73 -2.58 -1.60
CA HIS A 26 9.35 -2.61 -0.18
C HIS A 26 10.45 -2.00 0.72
N ARG A 27 11.72 -2.30 0.43
CA ARG A 27 12.84 -1.73 1.19
C ARG A 27 12.88 -0.21 1.04
N ILE A 28 12.84 0.30 -0.20
CA ILE A 28 12.90 1.75 -0.47
C ILE A 28 11.71 2.49 0.16
N VAL A 29 10.50 1.96 0.01
CA VAL A 29 9.30 2.52 0.66
C VAL A 29 9.45 2.52 2.18
N GLY A 30 9.90 1.40 2.77
CA GLY A 30 10.12 1.28 4.19
C GLY A 30 11.13 2.30 4.73
N GLU A 31 12.24 2.50 4.02
CA GLU A 31 13.25 3.51 4.38
C GLU A 31 12.70 4.93 4.35
N ARG A 32 11.89 5.26 3.34
CA ARG A 32 11.25 6.58 3.22
C ARG A 32 10.23 6.83 4.33
N LEU A 33 9.39 5.84 4.64
CA LEU A 33 8.42 5.95 5.72
C LEU A 33 9.11 6.05 7.09
N SER A 34 10.15 5.26 7.34
CA SER A 34 10.90 5.29 8.60
C SER A 34 11.62 6.63 8.80
N SER A 35 12.19 7.22 7.75
CA SER A 35 12.84 8.53 7.83
C SER A 35 11.86 9.67 8.11
N ALA A 36 10.57 9.47 7.85
CA ALA A 36 9.48 10.39 8.20
C ALA A 36 8.78 10.03 9.51
N ASP A 37 9.32 9.08 10.28
CA ASP A 37 8.75 8.56 11.53
C ASP A 37 7.36 7.93 11.36
N ILE A 38 7.11 7.35 10.19
CA ILE A 38 5.87 6.66 9.85
C ILE A 38 6.17 5.16 9.77
N ALA A 39 5.67 4.40 10.76
CA ALA A 39 6.08 3.02 10.96
C ALA A 39 5.20 1.95 10.30
N HIS A 40 3.98 2.28 9.83
CA HIS A 40 3.02 1.25 9.46
C HIS A 40 2.73 1.19 7.95
N ARG A 41 3.11 0.06 7.31
CA ARG A 41 3.03 -0.12 5.86
C ARG A 41 1.61 -0.20 5.30
N TYR A 42 0.59 -0.48 6.14
CA TYR A 42 -0.80 -0.62 5.70
C TYR A 42 -1.60 0.66 5.80
N HIS A 43 -1.07 1.70 6.43
CA HIS A 43 -1.77 2.98 6.60
C HIS A 43 -2.18 3.58 5.26
N PHE A 44 -1.29 3.59 4.29
CA PHE A 44 -1.59 4.13 2.96
C PHE A 44 -2.76 3.42 2.28
N SER A 45 -2.74 2.09 2.24
CA SER A 45 -3.81 1.31 1.59
C SER A 45 -5.17 1.51 2.25
N LEU A 46 -5.21 1.56 3.58
CA LEU A 46 -6.44 1.79 4.34
C LEU A 46 -6.99 3.21 4.12
N LEU A 47 -6.14 4.22 4.23
CA LEU A 47 -6.56 5.61 4.03
C LEU A 47 -6.98 5.87 2.58
N ALA A 48 -6.26 5.31 1.60
CA ALA A 48 -6.63 5.42 0.19
C ALA A 48 -7.98 4.76 -0.10
N ALA A 49 -8.25 3.60 0.49
CA ALA A 49 -9.53 2.92 0.33
C ALA A 49 -10.69 3.73 0.94
N LEU A 50 -10.47 4.35 2.10
CA LEU A 50 -11.46 5.21 2.75
C LEU A 50 -11.70 6.51 1.97
N ASP A 51 -10.64 7.12 1.43
CA ASP A 51 -10.77 8.33 0.60
C ASP A 51 -11.60 8.07 -0.66
N GLU A 52 -11.44 6.90 -1.26
CA GLU A 52 -12.15 6.53 -2.49
C GLU A 52 -13.60 6.09 -2.23
N SER A 53 -13.87 5.31 -1.19
CA SER A 53 -15.20 4.72 -0.95
C SER A 53 -16.03 5.43 0.11
N GLY A 54 -15.45 6.35 0.88
CA GLY A 54 -16.10 6.94 2.04
C GLY A 54 -16.22 5.96 3.22
N PRO A 55 -17.09 6.26 4.19
CA PRO A 55 -17.25 5.45 5.40
C PRO A 55 -17.51 3.98 5.09
N THR A 56 -16.71 3.09 5.68
CA THR A 56 -16.70 1.66 5.36
C THR A 56 -16.45 0.85 6.62
N SER A 57 -17.07 -0.34 6.72
CA SER A 57 -16.80 -1.24 7.83
C SER A 57 -15.38 -1.79 7.79
N GLN A 58 -14.84 -2.11 8.97
CA GLN A 58 -13.49 -2.69 9.08
C GLN A 58 -13.35 -3.98 8.27
N ALA A 59 -14.37 -4.84 8.27
CA ALA A 59 -14.37 -6.08 7.51
C ALA A 59 -14.35 -5.84 6.00
N ASP A 60 -15.12 -4.87 5.51
CA ASP A 60 -15.14 -4.52 4.08
C ASP A 60 -13.82 -3.90 3.62
N LEU A 61 -13.20 -3.07 4.46
CA LEU A 61 -11.85 -2.55 4.20
C LEU A 61 -10.83 -3.67 4.04
N GLY A 62 -10.82 -4.61 4.98
CA GLY A 62 -9.90 -5.75 4.93
C GLY A 62 -10.05 -6.57 3.65
N ARG A 63 -11.28 -6.88 3.26
CA ARG A 63 -11.57 -7.59 2.01
C ARG A 63 -11.10 -6.81 0.78
N ARG A 64 -11.35 -5.51 0.75
CA ARG A 64 -11.00 -4.67 -0.39
C ARG A 64 -9.51 -4.57 -0.64
N ILE A 65 -8.71 -4.49 0.42
CA ILE A 65 -7.26 -4.34 0.31
C ILE A 65 -6.49 -5.66 0.47
N GLY A 66 -7.21 -6.78 0.64
CA GLY A 66 -6.60 -8.11 0.73
C GLY A 66 -5.77 -8.33 1.98
N LEU A 67 -6.12 -7.70 3.10
CA LEU A 67 -5.45 -7.89 4.40
C LEU A 67 -6.25 -8.83 5.30
N ASP A 68 -5.53 -9.56 6.14
CA ASP A 68 -6.17 -10.36 7.17
C ASP A 68 -6.74 -9.49 8.29
N ARG A 69 -7.62 -10.09 9.10
CA ARG A 69 -8.34 -9.40 10.16
C ARG A 69 -7.42 -8.79 11.22
N SER A 70 -6.32 -9.46 11.56
CA SER A 70 -5.40 -9.00 12.61
C SER A 70 -4.59 -7.80 12.15
N ASP A 71 -4.12 -7.79 10.91
CA ASP A 71 -3.39 -6.67 10.31
C ASP A 71 -4.28 -5.43 10.16
N VAL A 72 -5.53 -5.62 9.71
CA VAL A 72 -6.53 -4.54 9.62
C VAL A 72 -6.82 -3.96 11.00
N THR A 73 -7.06 -4.79 12.00
CA THR A 73 -7.35 -4.34 13.38
C THR A 73 -6.20 -3.53 13.96
N ALA A 74 -4.97 -4.00 13.80
CA ALA A 74 -3.77 -3.30 14.29
C ALA A 74 -3.61 -1.93 13.59
N ALA A 75 -3.72 -1.91 12.28
CA ALA A 75 -3.56 -0.67 11.50
C ALA A 75 -4.67 0.36 11.81
N ILE A 76 -5.92 -0.08 11.93
CA ILE A 76 -7.05 0.80 12.29
C ILE A 76 -6.87 1.36 13.69
N THR A 77 -6.42 0.55 14.66
CA THR A 77 -6.15 1.01 16.02
C THR A 77 -5.07 2.11 16.03
N ASP A 78 -4.00 1.94 15.27
CA ASP A 78 -2.93 2.94 15.16
C ASP A 78 -3.42 4.23 14.48
N LEU A 79 -4.17 4.12 13.41
CA LEU A 79 -4.73 5.27 12.69
C LEU A 79 -5.74 6.05 13.54
N GLU A 80 -6.58 5.35 14.31
CA GLU A 80 -7.52 5.98 15.25
C GLU A 80 -6.79 6.71 16.36
N ARG A 81 -5.76 6.09 16.94
CA ARG A 81 -4.91 6.70 17.96
C ARG A 81 -4.22 7.97 17.46
N GLY A 82 -3.83 8.01 16.20
CA GLY A 82 -3.26 9.18 15.55
C GLY A 82 -4.27 10.26 15.17
N GLY A 83 -5.57 10.00 15.32
CA GLY A 83 -6.63 10.93 14.93
C GLY A 83 -6.88 11.00 13.41
N TYR A 84 -6.39 10.04 12.65
CA TYR A 84 -6.53 9.98 11.19
C TYR A 84 -7.84 9.35 10.73
N ILE A 85 -8.43 8.53 11.57
CA ILE A 85 -9.74 7.92 11.38
C ILE A 85 -10.56 7.99 12.65
N GLU A 86 -11.86 7.85 12.50
CA GLU A 86 -12.83 7.72 13.60
C GLU A 86 -13.74 6.53 13.35
N ARG A 87 -14.14 5.84 14.42
CA ARG A 87 -15.18 4.82 14.39
C ARG A 87 -16.48 5.40 14.89
N ALA A 88 -17.56 5.15 14.17
CA ALA A 88 -18.90 5.52 14.58
C ALA A 88 -19.88 4.39 14.24
N PRO A 89 -20.98 4.23 15.03
CA PRO A 89 -21.98 3.22 14.71
C PRO A 89 -22.56 3.42 13.31
N ASP A 90 -22.80 2.31 12.60
CA ASP A 90 -23.50 2.35 11.31
C ASP A 90 -24.95 2.80 11.53
N PRO A 91 -25.44 3.85 10.86
CA PRO A 91 -26.85 4.27 10.98
C PRO A 91 -27.85 3.19 10.56
N ARG A 92 -27.43 2.23 9.73
CA ARG A 92 -28.28 1.14 9.21
C ARG A 92 -28.27 -0.09 10.11
N ASP A 93 -27.18 -0.31 10.87
CA ASP A 93 -27.04 -1.41 11.81
C ASP A 93 -26.09 -1.00 12.95
N ARG A 94 -26.66 -0.63 14.11
CA ARG A 94 -25.91 -0.15 15.28
C ARG A 94 -24.96 -1.18 15.88
N ARG A 95 -25.05 -2.45 15.48
CA ARG A 95 -24.11 -3.50 15.89
C ARG A 95 -22.79 -3.45 15.11
N ARG A 96 -22.74 -2.67 14.02
CA ARG A 96 -21.55 -2.46 13.18
C ARG A 96 -20.99 -1.07 13.40
N ASN A 97 -19.68 -0.97 13.32
CA ASN A 97 -18.98 0.32 13.25
C ASN A 97 -18.52 0.60 11.81
N LEU A 98 -18.69 1.85 11.40
CA LEU A 98 -18.06 2.38 10.20
C LEU A 98 -16.79 3.14 10.58
N VAL A 99 -15.78 3.01 9.76
CA VAL A 99 -14.54 3.76 9.83
C VAL A 99 -14.64 4.97 8.91
N HIS A 100 -14.37 6.14 9.46
CA HIS A 100 -14.44 7.43 8.75
C HIS A 100 -13.05 8.05 8.66
N LEU A 101 -12.72 8.58 7.49
CA LEU A 101 -11.52 9.38 7.30
C LEU A 101 -11.73 10.79 7.88
N THR A 102 -10.81 11.24 8.74
CA THR A 102 -10.82 12.60 9.27
C THR A 102 -10.09 13.55 8.31
N ASP A 103 -10.24 14.87 8.51
CA ASP A 103 -9.46 15.86 7.74
C ASP A 103 -7.95 15.69 7.98
N SER A 104 -7.55 15.37 9.22
CA SER A 104 -6.18 15.02 9.55
C SER A 104 -5.72 13.76 8.81
N GLY A 105 -6.58 12.76 8.69
CA GLY A 105 -6.33 11.53 7.92
C GLY A 105 -6.13 11.81 6.44
N ARG A 106 -6.89 12.70 5.88
CA ARG A 106 -6.76 13.13 4.47
C ARG A 106 -5.41 13.80 4.21
N ARG A 107 -5.00 14.71 5.10
CA ARG A 107 -3.65 15.33 5.03
C ARG A 107 -2.53 14.31 5.20
N HIS A 108 -2.73 13.34 6.08
CA HIS A 108 -1.76 12.25 6.29
C HIS A 108 -1.65 11.36 5.05
N LEU A 109 -2.76 11.04 4.39
CA LEU A 109 -2.77 10.31 3.12
C LEU A 109 -1.97 11.06 2.04
N ASP A 110 -2.13 12.37 1.92
CA ASP A 110 -1.37 13.19 0.97
C ASP A 110 0.15 13.14 1.26
N THR A 111 0.53 13.18 2.53
CA THR A 111 1.93 13.03 2.96
C THR A 111 2.48 11.65 2.57
N LEU A 112 1.75 10.59 2.85
CA LEU A 112 2.13 9.22 2.49
C LEU A 112 2.22 9.05 0.97
N ASP A 113 1.26 9.59 0.22
CA ASP A 113 1.27 9.53 -1.25
C ASP A 113 2.55 10.16 -1.82
N THR A 114 2.96 11.32 -1.31
CA THR A 114 4.19 11.99 -1.73
C THR A 114 5.43 11.14 -1.43
N LEU A 115 5.54 10.56 -0.24
CA LEU A 115 6.66 9.69 0.14
C LEU A 115 6.73 8.44 -0.72
N ILE A 116 5.59 7.81 -0.98
CA ILE A 116 5.50 6.59 -1.79
C ILE A 116 5.82 6.89 -3.25
N ARG A 117 5.32 7.99 -3.82
CA ARG A 117 5.67 8.41 -5.18
C ARG A 117 7.17 8.65 -5.35
N THR A 118 7.80 9.28 -4.37
CA THR A 118 9.27 9.47 -4.35
C THR A 118 9.99 8.13 -4.32
N ALA A 119 9.53 7.18 -3.52
CA ALA A 119 10.10 5.83 -3.46
C ALA A 119 9.92 5.07 -4.79
N GLN A 120 8.76 5.20 -5.44
CA GLN A 120 8.52 4.58 -6.74
C GLN A 120 9.44 5.18 -7.82
N ALA A 121 9.64 6.49 -7.83
CA ALA A 121 10.57 7.14 -8.75
C ALA A 121 12.01 6.66 -8.54
N GLU A 122 12.44 6.47 -7.29
CA GLU A 122 13.75 5.90 -6.96
C GLU A 122 13.90 4.46 -7.46
N LEU A 123 12.91 3.61 -7.21
CA LEU A 123 12.90 2.22 -7.69
C LEU A 123 13.05 2.14 -9.20
N LEU A 124 12.37 3.02 -9.93
CA LEU A 124 12.28 3.00 -11.38
C LEU A 124 13.33 3.88 -12.08
N THR A 125 14.29 4.44 -11.33
CA THR A 125 15.38 5.29 -11.87
C THR A 125 16.11 4.68 -13.09
N PRO A 126 16.36 3.34 -13.18
CA PRO A 126 17.03 2.77 -14.35
C PRO A 126 16.21 2.82 -15.65
N LEU A 127 14.92 3.14 -15.57
CA LEU A 127 14.00 3.13 -16.70
C LEU A 127 13.65 4.55 -17.16
N THR A 128 13.51 4.72 -18.48
CA THR A 128 12.95 5.96 -19.05
C THR A 128 11.46 6.10 -18.67
N GLY A 129 10.90 7.30 -18.78
CA GLY A 129 9.46 7.52 -18.50
C GLY A 129 8.54 6.64 -19.37
N GLU A 130 8.90 6.40 -20.63
CA GLU A 130 8.16 5.51 -21.52
C GLU A 130 8.23 4.05 -21.05
N GLU A 131 9.44 3.58 -20.69
CA GLU A 131 9.65 2.23 -20.15
C GLU A 131 8.90 2.02 -18.83
N GLN A 132 8.85 3.02 -17.95
CA GLN A 132 8.08 2.97 -16.70
C GLN A 132 6.59 2.79 -16.97
N ARG A 133 6.02 3.55 -17.90
CA ARG A 133 4.61 3.40 -18.30
C ARG A 133 4.34 2.02 -18.90
N HIS A 134 5.28 1.53 -19.72
CA HIS A 134 5.18 0.20 -20.32
C HIS A 134 5.22 -0.91 -19.26
N LEU A 135 6.14 -0.82 -18.30
CA LEU A 135 6.24 -1.76 -17.17
C LEU A 135 4.94 -1.80 -16.37
N ILE A 136 4.39 -0.65 -16.00
CA ILE A 136 3.12 -0.58 -15.24
C ILE A 136 1.99 -1.24 -16.04
N ARG A 137 1.90 -0.98 -17.33
CA ARG A 137 0.90 -1.61 -18.21
C ARG A 137 1.04 -3.13 -18.24
N LEU A 138 2.27 -3.64 -18.36
CA LEU A 138 2.54 -5.09 -18.40
C LEU A 138 2.22 -5.76 -17.06
N LEU A 139 2.65 -5.17 -15.95
CA LEU A 139 2.37 -5.70 -14.61
C LEU A 139 0.85 -5.72 -14.34
N ARG A 140 0.14 -4.66 -14.72
CA ARG A 140 -1.33 -4.60 -14.59
C ARG A 140 -2.00 -5.70 -15.40
N ALA A 141 -1.59 -5.94 -16.63
CA ALA A 141 -2.14 -7.02 -17.46
C ALA A 141 -1.99 -8.40 -16.80
N ILE A 142 -0.85 -8.64 -16.13
CA ILE A 142 -0.63 -9.89 -15.39
C ILE A 142 -1.58 -9.98 -14.18
N VAL A 143 -1.66 -8.92 -13.39
CA VAL A 143 -2.51 -8.87 -12.19
C VAL A 143 -3.98 -9.05 -12.57
N ASP A 144 -4.48 -8.31 -13.55
CA ASP A 144 -5.89 -8.34 -13.98
C ASP A 144 -6.30 -9.71 -14.57
N HIS A 145 -5.35 -10.41 -15.20
CA HIS A 145 -5.61 -11.74 -15.76
C HIS A 145 -5.81 -12.82 -14.69
N HIS A 146 -5.15 -12.67 -13.54
CA HIS A 146 -5.15 -13.68 -12.47
C HIS A 146 -6.01 -13.26 -11.25
N ALA A 147 -6.69 -12.13 -11.33
CA ALA A 147 -7.56 -11.61 -10.25
C ALA A 147 -8.88 -12.40 -10.10
#